data_437856ae92d65c30da1c7b34758e36a5
#
_entry.id   437856ae92d65c30da1c7b34758e36a5
#
_cell.length_a   1.000
_cell.length_b   1.000
_cell.length_c   1.000
_cell.angle_alpha   90.00
_cell.angle_beta   90.00
_cell.angle_gamma   90.00
#
_symmetry.space_group_name_H-M   'P 1'
#
loop_
_entity.id
_entity.type
_entity.pdbx_description
1 polymer ?
#
loop_
_entity_poly.entity_id
_entity_poly.type
_entity_poly.pdbx_seq_one_letter_code
_entity_poly.pdbx_strand_id
1 'polypeptide(L)'
;DGRTLAVLPGEVLTSLYATLGDARQVLAVIASGTQLLVAAALLMVTVIHVGQRRRQIGALRAFGAPRSAVFGIVWLELSMLVGLGILLGYGGGYLAASLLSRAFAMQRGFSLPVGFTPEDGATLAILVAAAALLAALPAWLAYRQPPAAALRG
;
A
#
# COMPACT_ATOMS: atom_id res chain seq x y z
N ASP A 1 -53.71 6.95 8.79
CA ASP A 1 -52.63 6.02 8.43
C ASP A 1 -51.38 6.10 9.30
N GLY A 2 -51.54 6.09 10.62
CA GLY A 2 -50.42 6.03 11.56
C GLY A 2 -49.58 4.79 11.48
N ARG A 3 -50.09 3.70 10.90
CA ARG A 3 -49.33 2.47 10.65
C ARG A 3 -48.35 2.58 9.50
N THR A 4 -48.66 3.30 8.42
CA THR A 4 -47.76 3.58 7.30
C THR A 4 -46.64 4.52 7.69
N LEU A 5 -46.88 5.50 8.54
CA LEU A 5 -45.85 6.40 9.05
C LEU A 5 -44.89 5.73 10.02
N ALA A 6 -45.32 4.69 10.77
CA ALA A 6 -44.48 3.93 11.67
C ALA A 6 -43.58 2.89 10.93
N VAL A 7 -44.05 2.38 9.79
CA VAL A 7 -43.34 1.39 8.98
C VAL A 7 -42.32 2.06 8.06
N LEU A 8 -42.62 3.20 7.46
CA LEU A 8 -41.73 3.96 6.56
C LEU A 8 -40.36 4.29 7.16
N PRO A 9 -40.21 4.77 8.42
CA PRO A 9 -38.88 5.01 8.99
C PRO A 9 -38.02 3.74 9.13
N GLY A 10 -38.63 2.59 9.43
CA GLY A 10 -37.92 1.32 9.51
C GLY A 10 -37.39 0.83 8.14
N GLU A 11 -38.23 0.95 7.10
CA GLU A 11 -37.82 0.63 5.73
C GLU A 11 -36.73 1.57 5.20
N VAL A 12 -36.85 2.85 5.45
CA VAL A 12 -35.85 3.86 5.07
C VAL A 12 -34.50 3.59 5.76
N LEU A 13 -34.51 3.28 7.06
CA LEU A 13 -33.30 2.92 7.80
C LEU A 13 -32.66 1.64 7.24
N THR A 14 -33.44 0.61 6.97
CA THR A 14 -32.95 -0.63 6.37
C THR A 14 -32.37 -0.39 4.98
N SER A 15 -33.02 0.42 4.16
CA SER A 15 -32.50 0.82 2.84
C SER A 15 -31.21 1.61 2.93
N LEU A 16 -31.13 2.54 3.89
CA LEU A 16 -29.90 3.32 4.13
C LEU A 16 -28.74 2.42 4.56
N TYR A 17 -28.97 1.49 5.48
CA TYR A 17 -27.94 0.54 5.92
C TYR A 17 -27.49 -0.38 4.79
N ALA A 18 -28.41 -0.85 3.97
CA ALA A 18 -28.08 -1.66 2.79
C ALA A 18 -27.26 -0.86 1.79
N THR A 19 -27.64 0.36 1.48
CA THR A 19 -26.90 1.25 0.56
C THR A 19 -25.52 1.58 1.08
N LEU A 20 -25.37 1.84 2.38
CA LEU A 20 -24.07 2.09 3.03
C LEU A 20 -23.18 0.84 3.00
N GLY A 21 -23.76 -0.35 3.22
CA GLY A 21 -23.05 -1.61 3.13
C GLY A 21 -22.55 -1.88 1.72
N ASP A 22 -23.38 -1.64 0.71
CA ASP A 22 -23.03 -1.78 -0.70
C ASP A 22 -21.93 -0.79 -1.12
N ALA A 23 -22.06 0.47 -0.70
CA ALA A 23 -21.06 1.51 -0.94
C ALA A 23 -19.71 1.14 -0.31
N ARG A 24 -19.71 0.63 0.93
CA ARG A 24 -18.52 0.15 1.62
C ARG A 24 -17.88 -1.01 0.86
N GLN A 25 -18.66 -1.96 0.38
CA GLN A 25 -18.18 -3.11 -0.38
C GLN A 25 -17.57 -2.69 -1.72
N VAL A 26 -18.21 -1.79 -2.45
CA VAL A 26 -17.69 -1.22 -3.70
C VAL A 26 -16.36 -0.50 -3.46
N LEU A 27 -16.29 0.34 -2.42
CA LEU A 27 -15.06 1.05 -2.04
C LEU A 27 -13.95 0.06 -1.64
N ALA A 28 -14.28 -1.00 -0.91
CA ALA A 28 -13.32 -2.04 -0.54
C ALA A 28 -12.78 -2.78 -1.77
N VAL A 29 -13.61 -3.09 -2.75
CA VAL A 29 -13.20 -3.72 -4.01
C VAL A 29 -12.30 -2.79 -4.82
N ILE A 30 -12.67 -1.53 -4.95
CA ILE A 30 -11.84 -0.52 -5.64
C ILE A 30 -10.49 -0.35 -4.93
N ALA A 31 -10.49 -0.25 -3.61
CA ALA A 31 -9.27 -0.11 -2.82
C ALA A 31 -8.35 -1.32 -2.97
N SER A 32 -8.90 -2.53 -2.91
CA SER A 32 -8.13 -3.77 -3.09
C SER A 32 -7.60 -3.92 -4.51
N GLY A 33 -8.38 -3.57 -5.51
CA GLY A 33 -7.96 -3.55 -6.92
C GLY A 33 -6.83 -2.56 -7.16
N THR A 34 -6.94 -1.36 -6.60
CA THR A 34 -5.89 -0.33 -6.67
C THR A 34 -4.62 -0.81 -5.96
N GLN A 35 -4.75 -1.44 -4.80
CA GLN A 35 -3.62 -1.98 -4.06
C GLN A 35 -2.89 -3.08 -4.84
N LEU A 36 -3.63 -3.96 -5.50
CA LEU A 36 -3.05 -5.00 -6.37
C LEU A 36 -2.30 -4.39 -7.55
N LEU A 37 -2.87 -3.37 -8.19
CA LEU A 37 -2.22 -2.63 -9.28
C LEU A 37 -0.92 -1.97 -8.83
N VAL A 38 -0.94 -1.32 -7.68
CA VAL A 38 0.25 -0.68 -7.10
C VAL A 38 1.30 -1.74 -6.78
N ALA A 39 0.91 -2.86 -6.18
CA ALA A 39 1.82 -3.96 -5.88
C ALA A 39 2.46 -4.54 -7.16
N ALA A 40 1.67 -4.76 -8.20
CA ALA A 40 2.16 -5.23 -9.50
C ALA A 40 3.12 -4.23 -10.14
N ALA A 41 2.79 -2.94 -10.11
CA ALA A 41 3.64 -1.87 -10.63
C ALA A 41 4.97 -1.80 -9.86
N LEU A 42 4.94 -1.90 -8.53
CA LEU A 42 6.13 -1.93 -7.69
C LEU A 42 7.02 -3.12 -8.01
N LEU A 43 6.42 -4.31 -8.16
CA LEU A 43 7.16 -5.51 -8.56
C LEU A 43 7.83 -5.32 -9.92
N MET A 44 7.10 -4.79 -10.89
CA MET A 44 7.61 -4.56 -12.24
C MET A 44 8.78 -3.56 -12.24
N VAL A 45 8.61 -2.42 -11.57
CA VAL A 45 9.65 -1.40 -11.43
C VAL A 45 10.87 -1.99 -10.72
N THR A 46 10.67 -2.80 -9.68
CA THR A 46 11.74 -3.43 -8.92
C THR A 46 12.53 -4.42 -9.78
N VAL A 47 11.83 -5.26 -10.55
CA VAL A 47 12.49 -6.21 -11.46
C VAL A 47 13.31 -5.48 -12.51
N ILE A 48 12.76 -4.41 -13.09
CA ILE A 48 13.48 -3.57 -14.07
C ILE A 48 14.70 -2.92 -13.41
N HIS A 49 14.53 -2.36 -12.21
CA HIS A 49 15.59 -1.68 -11.47
C HIS A 49 16.76 -2.64 -11.14
N VAL A 50 16.44 -3.82 -10.64
CA VAL A 50 17.45 -4.88 -10.38
C VAL A 50 18.11 -5.31 -11.70
N GLY A 51 17.33 -5.44 -12.76
CA GLY A 51 17.85 -5.77 -14.09
C GLY A 51 18.84 -4.74 -14.63
N GLN A 52 18.54 -3.46 -14.45
CA GLN A 52 19.44 -2.37 -14.84
C GLN A 52 20.73 -2.32 -14.01
N ARG A 53 20.67 -2.71 -12.74
CA ARG A 53 21.84 -2.75 -11.84
C ARG A 53 22.64 -4.05 -11.89
N ARG A 54 22.25 -4.99 -12.74
CA ARG A 54 22.92 -6.28 -12.88
C ARG A 54 24.44 -6.19 -12.98
N ARG A 55 24.90 -5.24 -13.77
CA ARG A 55 26.33 -5.01 -14.01
C ARG A 55 27.06 -4.54 -12.75
N GLN A 56 26.44 -3.63 -11.99
CA GLN A 56 26.98 -3.14 -10.73
C GLN A 56 27.02 -4.23 -9.66
N ILE A 57 25.97 -5.04 -9.56
CA ILE A 57 25.89 -6.17 -8.65
C ILE A 57 26.97 -7.23 -9.02
N GLY A 58 27.14 -7.50 -10.30
CA GLY A 58 28.17 -8.41 -10.79
C GLY A 58 29.59 -7.92 -10.47
N ALA A 59 29.84 -6.62 -10.64
CA ALA A 59 31.12 -6.01 -10.29
C ALA A 59 31.40 -6.09 -8.77
N LEU A 60 30.42 -5.78 -7.93
CA LEU A 60 30.54 -5.91 -6.47
C LEU A 60 30.88 -7.34 -6.05
N ARG A 61 30.26 -8.33 -6.68
CA ARG A 61 30.53 -9.73 -6.41
C ARG A 61 31.89 -10.17 -6.93
N ALA A 62 32.33 -9.62 -8.05
CA ALA A 62 33.68 -9.88 -8.59
C ALA A 62 34.77 -9.35 -7.67
N PHE A 63 34.51 -8.26 -6.93
CA PHE A 63 35.42 -7.74 -5.89
C PHE A 63 35.37 -8.50 -4.57
N GLY A 64 34.61 -9.59 -4.47
CA GLY A 64 34.56 -10.46 -3.31
C GLY A 64 33.40 -10.16 -2.34
N ALA A 65 32.44 -9.33 -2.72
CA ALA A 65 31.26 -9.08 -1.88
C ALA A 65 30.44 -10.37 -1.73
N PRO A 66 30.07 -10.78 -0.49
CA PRO A 66 29.27 -11.97 -0.29
C PRO A 66 27.84 -11.76 -0.81
N ARG A 67 27.18 -12.86 -1.17
CA ARG A 67 25.78 -12.83 -1.64
C ARG A 67 24.83 -12.18 -0.65
N SER A 68 25.05 -12.39 0.65
CA SER A 68 24.29 -11.80 1.72
C SER A 68 24.37 -10.27 1.76
N ALA A 69 25.53 -9.70 1.46
CA ALA A 69 25.72 -8.25 1.39
C ALA A 69 24.91 -7.63 0.23
N VAL A 70 24.93 -8.27 -0.95
CA VAL A 70 24.15 -7.83 -2.11
C VAL A 70 22.64 -7.89 -1.80
N PHE A 71 22.21 -9.01 -1.22
CA PHE A 71 20.82 -9.15 -0.77
C PHE A 71 20.43 -8.05 0.21
N GLY A 72 21.26 -7.79 1.22
CA GLY A 72 21.02 -6.78 2.24
C GLY A 72 20.91 -5.37 1.65
N ILE A 73 21.78 -5.01 0.73
CA ILE A 73 21.76 -3.68 0.07
C ILE A 73 20.47 -3.50 -0.74
N VAL A 74 20.12 -4.46 -1.58
CA VAL A 74 18.91 -4.39 -2.40
C VAL A 74 17.66 -4.39 -1.55
N TRP A 75 17.60 -5.25 -0.54
CA TRP A 75 16.47 -5.31 0.38
C TRP A 75 16.30 -4.01 1.17
N LEU A 76 17.41 -3.45 1.68
CA LEU A 76 17.37 -2.20 2.43
C LEU A 76 16.91 -1.03 1.55
N GLU A 77 17.46 -0.91 0.35
CA GLU A 77 17.08 0.14 -0.61
C GLU A 77 15.59 0.09 -0.95
N LEU A 78 15.08 -1.08 -1.27
CA LEU A 78 13.67 -1.28 -1.58
C LEU A 78 12.76 -1.03 -0.37
N SER A 79 13.17 -1.53 0.79
CA SER A 79 12.41 -1.32 2.04
C SER A 79 12.34 0.15 2.42
N MET A 80 13.42 0.91 2.23
CA MET A 80 13.41 2.36 2.44
C MET A 80 12.48 3.09 1.48
N LEU A 81 12.55 2.76 0.20
CA LEU A 81 11.68 3.38 -0.82
C LEU A 81 10.20 3.11 -0.55
N VAL A 82 9.87 1.87 -0.28
CA VAL A 82 8.48 1.47 0.01
C VAL A 82 8.01 2.06 1.34
N GLY A 83 8.88 2.06 2.36
CA GLY A 83 8.60 2.66 3.66
C GLY A 83 8.30 4.15 3.55
N LEU A 84 9.12 4.90 2.82
CA LEU A 84 8.88 6.31 2.52
C LEU A 84 7.58 6.51 1.75
N GLY A 85 7.30 5.67 0.75
CA GLY A 85 6.05 5.70 0.01
C GLY A 85 4.83 5.49 0.89
N ILE A 86 4.88 4.54 1.81
CA ILE A 86 3.80 4.27 2.76
C ILE A 86 3.60 5.47 3.70
N LEU A 87 4.68 6.04 4.24
CA LEU A 87 4.61 7.20 5.14
C LEU A 87 4.01 8.42 4.43
N LEU A 88 4.46 8.71 3.22
CA LEU A 88 3.95 9.82 2.42
C LEU A 88 2.50 9.59 1.99
N GLY A 89 2.17 8.36 1.59
CA GLY A 89 0.81 7.98 1.23
C GLY A 89 -0.16 8.07 2.39
N TYR A 90 0.24 7.57 3.55
CA TYR A 90 -0.57 7.64 4.76
C TYR A 90 -0.74 9.07 5.26
N GLY A 91 0.36 9.82 5.33
CA GLY A 91 0.34 11.23 5.72
C GLY A 91 -0.49 12.08 4.77
N GLY A 92 -0.31 11.90 3.47
CA GLY A 92 -1.10 12.58 2.44
C GLY A 92 -2.58 12.21 2.49
N GLY A 93 -2.88 10.94 2.68
CA GLY A 93 -4.26 10.44 2.86
C GLY A 93 -4.94 11.01 4.09
N TYR A 94 -4.22 11.06 5.21
CA TYR A 94 -4.73 11.66 6.45
C TYR A 94 -5.00 13.16 6.28
N LEU A 95 -4.09 13.90 5.64
CA LEU A 95 -4.27 15.31 5.34
C LEU A 95 -5.48 15.54 4.42
N ALA A 96 -5.60 14.76 3.36
CA ALA A 96 -6.73 14.84 2.45
C ALA A 96 -8.06 14.56 3.16
N ALA A 97 -8.11 13.51 3.98
CA ALA A 97 -9.28 13.15 4.77
C ALA A 97 -9.67 14.25 5.77
N SER A 98 -8.68 14.86 6.44
CA SER A 98 -8.93 15.94 7.39
C SER A 98 -9.44 17.22 6.72
N LEU A 99 -8.91 17.57 5.56
CA LEU A 99 -9.37 18.70 4.76
C LEU A 99 -10.79 18.50 4.25
N LEU A 100 -11.08 17.30 3.73
CA LEU A 100 -12.42 16.93 3.29
C LEU A 100 -13.41 16.97 4.46
N SER A 101 -13.06 16.42 5.60
CA SER A 101 -13.89 16.44 6.81
C SER A 101 -14.21 17.87 7.24
N ARG A 102 -13.24 18.78 7.22
CA ARG A 102 -13.46 20.19 7.52
C ARG A 102 -14.38 20.88 6.52
N ALA A 103 -14.17 20.60 5.22
CA ALA A 103 -15.02 21.15 4.16
C ALA A 103 -16.49 20.70 4.31
N PHE A 104 -16.71 19.42 4.62
CA PHE A 104 -18.05 18.88 4.89
C PHE A 104 -18.67 19.44 6.17
N ALA A 105 -17.87 19.62 7.23
CA ALA A 105 -18.34 20.22 8.48
C ALA A 105 -18.82 21.65 8.28
N MET A 106 -18.16 22.43 7.45
CA MET A 106 -18.57 23.80 7.12
C MET A 106 -19.84 23.86 6.29
N GLN A 107 -20.08 22.87 5.43
CA GLN A 107 -21.24 22.86 4.53
C GLN A 107 -22.48 22.22 5.15
N ARG A 108 -22.34 21.23 6.01
CA ARG A 108 -23.47 20.40 6.50
C ARG A 108 -23.61 20.34 8.02
N GLY A 109 -22.75 21.01 8.77
CA GLY A 109 -22.90 21.17 10.21
C GLY A 109 -22.55 19.94 11.07
N PHE A 110 -22.03 18.86 10.50
CA PHE A 110 -21.52 17.73 11.27
C PHE A 110 -20.09 17.37 10.81
N SER A 111 -19.25 17.12 11.78
CA SER A 111 -17.86 16.72 11.54
C SER A 111 -17.75 15.21 11.45
N LEU A 112 -17.10 14.73 10.38
CA LEU A 112 -16.67 13.35 10.31
C LEU A 112 -15.47 13.17 11.25
N PRO A 113 -15.50 12.19 12.16
CA PRO A 113 -14.36 11.95 13.04
C PRO A 113 -13.19 11.39 12.23
N VAL A 114 -12.20 12.23 11.98
CA VAL A 114 -10.93 11.83 11.40
C VAL A 114 -9.92 11.75 12.54
N GLY A 115 -9.64 10.54 12.99
CA GLY A 115 -8.72 10.29 14.08
C GLY A 115 -7.88 9.07 13.80
N PHE A 116 -6.72 9.00 14.40
CA PHE A 116 -5.89 7.80 14.37
C PHE A 116 -6.50 6.76 15.31
N THR A 117 -6.94 5.65 14.75
CA THR A 117 -7.45 4.52 15.52
C THR A 117 -6.40 3.42 15.66
N PRO A 118 -6.49 2.55 16.70
CA PRO A 118 -5.59 1.40 16.80
C PRO A 118 -5.63 0.48 15.59
N GLU A 119 -6.76 0.42 14.90
CA GLU A 119 -6.93 -0.33 13.66
C GLU A 119 -6.09 0.24 12.52
N ASP A 120 -5.92 1.54 12.46
CA ASP A 120 -5.03 2.21 11.49
C ASP A 120 -3.58 1.85 11.72
N GLY A 121 -3.16 1.77 12.98
CA GLY A 121 -1.83 1.31 13.35
C GLY A 121 -1.57 -0.14 12.94
N ALA A 122 -2.55 -1.02 13.14
CA ALA A 122 -2.49 -2.41 12.73
C ALA A 122 -2.42 -2.54 11.19
N THR A 123 -3.24 -1.78 10.48
CA THR A 123 -3.22 -1.73 9.00
C THR A 123 -1.87 -1.26 8.47
N LEU A 124 -1.33 -0.20 9.06
CA LEU A 124 -0.01 0.31 8.71
C LEU A 124 1.08 -0.73 8.94
N ALA A 125 1.06 -1.42 10.07
CA ALA A 125 2.00 -2.48 10.41
C ALA A 125 1.93 -3.64 9.40
N ILE A 126 0.72 -4.05 9.01
CA ILE A 126 0.49 -5.09 8.00
C ILE A 126 1.03 -4.65 6.64
N LEU A 127 0.79 -3.41 6.23
CA LEU A 127 1.30 -2.86 4.98
C LEU A 127 2.82 -2.82 4.95
N VAL A 128 3.46 -2.38 6.03
CA VAL A 128 4.92 -2.35 6.15
C VAL A 128 5.49 -3.77 6.11
N ALA A 129 4.88 -4.72 6.82
CA ALA A 129 5.29 -6.11 6.80
C ALA A 129 5.15 -6.74 5.41
N ALA A 130 4.02 -6.49 4.73
CA ALA A 130 3.78 -6.95 3.36
C ALA A 130 4.79 -6.34 2.37
N ALA A 131 5.10 -5.06 2.52
CA ALA A 131 6.10 -4.36 1.71
C ALA A 131 7.50 -4.94 1.93
N ALA A 132 7.87 -5.24 3.16
CA ALA A 132 9.16 -5.87 3.48
C ALA A 132 9.27 -7.28 2.86
N LEU A 133 8.19 -8.06 2.93
CA LEU A 133 8.13 -9.38 2.31
C LEU A 133 8.21 -9.30 0.78
N LEU A 134 7.51 -8.37 0.17
CA LEU A 134 7.56 -8.14 -1.27
C LEU A 134 8.93 -7.67 -1.74
N ALA A 135 9.61 -6.84 -0.95
CA ALA A 135 10.97 -6.39 -1.23
C ALA A 135 12.00 -7.54 -1.11
N ALA A 136 11.71 -8.56 -0.33
CA ALA A 136 12.57 -9.73 -0.20
C ALA A 136 12.64 -10.56 -1.48
N LEU A 137 11.58 -10.61 -2.29
CA LEU A 137 11.53 -11.34 -3.56
C LEU A 137 12.59 -10.88 -4.56
N PRO A 138 12.63 -9.59 -4.97
CA PRO A 138 13.65 -9.13 -5.91
C PRO A 138 15.06 -9.14 -5.30
N ALA A 139 15.19 -8.92 -3.99
CA ALA A 139 16.46 -9.05 -3.30
C ALA A 139 16.98 -10.49 -3.36
N TRP A 140 16.10 -11.47 -3.22
CA TRP A 140 16.44 -12.89 -3.35
C TRP A 140 16.82 -13.27 -4.79
N LEU A 141 16.13 -12.70 -5.78
CA LEU A 141 16.50 -12.85 -7.19
C LEU A 141 17.88 -12.28 -7.48
N ALA A 142 18.21 -11.11 -6.92
CA ALA A 142 19.55 -10.53 -7.01
C ALA A 142 20.62 -11.42 -6.33
N TYR A 143 20.27 -12.03 -5.20
CA TYR A 143 21.12 -12.97 -4.48
C TYR A 143 21.48 -14.20 -5.32
N ARG A 144 20.55 -14.70 -6.13
CA ARG A 144 20.73 -15.88 -6.98
C ARG A 144 21.48 -15.63 -8.29
N GLN A 145 21.72 -14.38 -8.67
CA GLN A 145 22.40 -14.08 -9.92
C GLN A 145 23.89 -14.50 -9.88
N PRO A 146 24.36 -15.34 -10.83
CA PRO A 146 25.79 -15.62 -10.94
C PRO A 146 26.54 -14.40 -11.49
N PRO A 147 27.73 -14.05 -10.94
CA PRO A 147 28.46 -12.84 -11.35
C PRO A 147 28.87 -12.87 -12.84
N ALA A 148 29.14 -14.02 -13.40
CA ALA A 148 29.48 -14.16 -14.80
C ALA A 148 28.31 -13.83 -15.76
N ALA A 149 27.09 -14.20 -15.42
CA ALA A 149 25.89 -13.88 -16.22
C ALA A 149 25.58 -12.40 -16.18
N ALA A 150 25.81 -11.70 -15.05
CA ALA A 150 25.60 -10.28 -14.89
C ALA A 150 26.56 -9.42 -15.71
N LEU A 151 27.79 -9.89 -15.92
CA LEU A 151 28.82 -9.22 -16.73
C LEU A 151 28.63 -9.41 -18.24
N ARG A 152 27.95 -10.47 -18.65
CA ARG A 152 27.69 -10.78 -20.07
C ARG A 152 26.53 -10.03 -20.69
N GLY A 153 25.63 -9.48 -19.85
CA GLY A 153 24.50 -8.70 -20.28
C GLY A 153 24.80 -7.22 -20.26
#